data_ae9847164ee00e182a3aeb3ed75cd0a1
#
_entry.id   ae9847164ee00e182a3aeb3ed75cd0a1
#
_cell.length_a   1.000
_cell.length_b   1.000
_cell.length_c   1.000
_cell.angle_alpha   90.00
_cell.angle_beta   90.00
_cell.angle_gamma   90.00
#
_symmetry.space_group_name_H-M   'P 1'
#
loop_
_entity.id
_entity.type
_entity.pdbx_description
1 polymer ?
#
loop_
_entity_poly.entity_id
_entity_poly.type
_entity_poly.pdbx_seq_one_letter_code
_entity_poly.pdbx_strand_id
1 'polypeptide(L)'
;MLISIIMPVYNNETYFPMAVESILVQDYPDFELIIIDDGSTDRTPAIADEIAKRDGRIRVIHQENQWIYASFNRGIEEAKGEYIYILNSDDRLRKGSLKKMADSAEKYRPDVVWTTVLTHVCDEKQDILICNKGRADRHVKEESYYPDEREVRRHWPYFYGSLLAHNQANLYRSEIMKKHRFRNDVYGADTLFNISIASDVKSALILKEPVYDYFIYQKSSMNASVGKYYSYEHDMFNEIYGRYKSMFQGWGIPEESYKKILVNFRLRQVTMEIRSLSATNCPMTSSEKLKHILCKVPDAVVSACAQSDHREEELESRILSGMRELLLRESIEETDEMYFAYELLDSLLRYEKEEEDYRKIERAIRHPSNPMHIGQIFYNQLKGNG
;
A
#
# COMPACT_ATOMS: atom_id res chain seq x y z
N MET A 1 -24.32 11.73 11.92
CA MET A 1 -24.03 10.41 11.29
C MET A 1 -22.95 9.71 12.06
N LEU A 2 -23.15 8.47 12.55
CA LEU A 2 -22.13 7.75 13.31
C LEU A 2 -21.02 7.20 12.39
N ILE A 3 -19.74 7.43 12.75
CA ILE A 3 -18.57 6.88 12.08
C ILE A 3 -17.88 5.90 13.03
N SER A 4 -17.65 4.67 12.60
CA SER A 4 -16.82 3.70 13.32
C SER A 4 -15.36 3.84 12.88
N ILE A 5 -14.48 4.18 13.80
CA ILE A 5 -13.04 4.23 13.59
C ILE A 5 -12.45 2.92 14.12
N ILE A 6 -11.79 2.16 13.23
CA ILE A 6 -11.15 0.89 13.59
C ILE A 6 -9.64 1.14 13.73
N MET A 7 -9.09 0.78 14.87
CA MET A 7 -7.68 0.92 15.18
C MET A 7 -7.08 -0.40 15.65
N PRO A 8 -6.40 -1.16 14.77
CA PRO A 8 -5.61 -2.29 15.20
C PRO A 8 -4.35 -1.81 15.93
N VAL A 9 -3.96 -2.53 16.98
CA VAL A 9 -2.73 -2.25 17.71
C VAL A 9 -2.04 -3.54 18.12
N TYR A 10 -0.72 -3.57 17.99
CA TYR A 10 0.15 -4.65 18.46
C TYR A 10 1.49 -4.09 18.90
N ASN A 11 1.86 -4.27 20.18
CA ASN A 11 3.13 -3.82 20.76
C ASN A 11 3.51 -2.38 20.37
N ASN A 12 2.62 -1.44 20.63
CA ASN A 12 2.78 -0.04 20.23
C ASN A 12 2.52 0.95 21.38
N GLU A 13 3.07 0.71 22.55
CA GLU A 13 2.90 1.57 23.72
C GLU A 13 3.37 3.02 23.50
N THR A 14 4.30 3.23 22.54
CA THR A 14 4.93 4.54 22.29
C THR A 14 4.06 5.46 21.43
N TYR A 15 3.51 4.99 20.32
CA TYR A 15 2.81 5.84 19.33
C TYR A 15 1.29 5.77 19.47
N PHE A 16 0.76 4.65 19.94
CA PHE A 16 -0.67 4.41 20.10
C PHE A 16 -1.41 5.52 20.88
N PRO A 17 -0.91 6.06 22.02
CA PRO A 17 -1.60 7.14 22.71
C PRO A 17 -1.79 8.39 21.85
N MET A 18 -0.81 8.71 21.00
CA MET A 18 -0.88 9.89 20.12
C MET A 18 -1.86 9.67 18.96
N ALA A 19 -1.97 8.43 18.46
CA ALA A 19 -2.97 8.09 17.46
C ALA A 19 -4.39 8.27 18.01
N VAL A 20 -4.67 7.79 19.23
CA VAL A 20 -5.96 7.96 19.89
C VAL A 20 -6.24 9.42 20.17
N GLU A 21 -5.28 10.18 20.70
CA GLU A 21 -5.45 11.61 20.97
C GLU A 21 -5.82 12.38 19.70
N SER A 22 -5.25 12.02 18.55
CA SER A 22 -5.58 12.64 17.27
C SER A 22 -7.05 12.48 16.86
N ILE A 23 -7.73 11.44 17.37
CA ILE A 23 -9.18 11.23 17.19
C ILE A 23 -9.97 12.06 18.22
N LEU A 24 -9.53 12.04 19.48
CA LEU A 24 -10.27 12.68 20.57
C LEU A 24 -10.33 14.20 20.44
N VAL A 25 -9.34 14.82 19.81
CA VAL A 25 -9.31 16.27 19.55
C VAL A 25 -10.09 16.72 18.31
N GLN A 26 -10.79 15.78 17.62
CA GLN A 26 -11.61 16.12 16.45
C GLN A 26 -12.88 16.87 16.88
N ASP A 27 -13.24 17.88 16.10
CA ASP A 27 -14.50 18.63 16.26
C ASP A 27 -15.68 17.90 15.57
N TYR A 28 -15.90 16.64 15.96
CA TYR A 28 -17.00 15.79 15.50
C TYR A 28 -17.33 14.75 16.58
N PRO A 29 -18.51 14.85 17.23
CA PRO A 29 -18.82 14.02 18.39
C PRO A 29 -19.34 12.61 18.03
N ASP A 30 -19.93 12.43 16.84
CA ASP A 30 -20.65 11.22 16.46
C ASP A 30 -19.71 10.14 15.89
N PHE A 31 -18.79 9.65 16.70
CA PHE A 31 -17.93 8.52 16.36
C PHE A 31 -17.91 7.48 17.48
N GLU A 32 -17.57 6.25 17.12
CA GLU A 32 -17.05 5.24 18.03
C GLU A 32 -15.63 4.87 17.62
N LEU A 33 -14.75 4.63 18.57
CA LEU A 33 -13.41 4.11 18.35
C LEU A 33 -13.34 2.66 18.84
N ILE A 34 -13.05 1.75 17.92
CA ILE A 34 -12.90 0.32 18.19
C ILE A 34 -11.43 -0.03 18.10
N ILE A 35 -10.80 -0.21 19.24
CA ILE A 35 -9.40 -0.61 19.35
C ILE A 35 -9.35 -2.13 19.39
N ILE A 36 -8.60 -2.74 18.48
CA ILE A 36 -8.36 -4.18 18.45
C ILE A 36 -6.91 -4.41 18.86
N ASP A 37 -6.71 -4.84 20.09
CA ASP A 37 -5.41 -5.25 20.60
C ASP A 37 -5.15 -6.69 20.19
N ASP A 38 -4.23 -6.87 19.26
CA ASP A 38 -3.91 -8.14 18.61
C ASP A 38 -2.86 -8.94 19.40
N GLY A 39 -3.09 -9.11 20.70
CA GLY A 39 -2.26 -9.92 21.58
C GLY A 39 -0.94 -9.24 21.96
N SER A 40 -0.96 -7.94 22.25
CA SER A 40 0.21 -7.19 22.70
C SER A 40 0.77 -7.74 24.01
N THR A 41 2.10 -7.72 24.13
CA THR A 41 2.86 -8.21 25.29
C THR A 41 3.59 -7.08 26.05
N ASP A 42 3.55 -5.86 25.53
CA ASP A 42 4.03 -4.65 26.18
C ASP A 42 2.92 -3.96 27.02
N ARG A 43 3.05 -2.68 27.30
CA ARG A 43 2.04 -1.93 28.06
C ARG A 43 0.82 -1.50 27.25
N THR A 44 0.78 -1.80 25.95
CA THR A 44 -0.33 -1.40 25.05
C THR A 44 -1.71 -1.78 25.59
N PRO A 45 -1.97 -3.02 26.06
CA PRO A 45 -3.29 -3.41 26.57
C PRO A 45 -3.74 -2.57 27.76
N ALA A 46 -2.83 -2.34 28.71
CA ALA A 46 -3.13 -1.52 29.89
C ALA A 46 -3.43 -0.05 29.53
N ILE A 47 -2.70 0.49 28.57
CA ILE A 47 -2.93 1.86 28.05
C ILE A 47 -4.28 1.94 27.35
N ALA A 48 -4.63 0.95 26.54
CA ALA A 48 -5.90 0.89 25.81
C ALA A 48 -7.09 0.88 26.80
N ASP A 49 -7.02 0.02 27.83
CA ASP A 49 -8.05 -0.06 28.88
C ASP A 49 -8.20 1.25 29.68
N GLU A 50 -7.07 1.89 29.97
CA GLU A 50 -7.09 3.17 30.69
C GLU A 50 -7.73 4.28 29.86
N ILE A 51 -7.45 4.32 28.56
CA ILE A 51 -8.05 5.28 27.64
C ILE A 51 -9.56 5.01 27.50
N ALA A 52 -9.98 3.78 27.34
CA ALA A 52 -11.40 3.41 27.20
C ALA A 52 -12.24 3.78 28.45
N LYS A 53 -11.65 3.78 29.65
CA LYS A 53 -12.32 4.21 30.88
C LYS A 53 -12.61 5.73 30.89
N ARG A 54 -11.89 6.52 30.10
CA ARG A 54 -12.01 7.99 30.10
C ARG A 54 -13.04 8.52 29.10
N ASP A 55 -13.35 7.74 28.05
CA ASP A 55 -14.29 8.13 27.01
C ASP A 55 -15.18 6.97 26.60
N GLY A 56 -16.49 7.09 26.87
CA GLY A 56 -17.48 6.04 26.57
C GLY A 56 -17.68 5.74 25.07
N ARG A 57 -17.10 6.51 24.20
CA ARG A 57 -17.11 6.25 22.75
C ARG A 57 -16.03 5.23 22.33
N ILE A 58 -15.13 4.85 23.25
CA ILE A 58 -14.01 3.95 22.98
C ILE A 58 -14.33 2.56 23.51
N ARG A 59 -14.16 1.56 22.66
CA ARG A 59 -14.21 0.12 23.02
C ARG A 59 -12.89 -0.54 22.70
N VAL A 60 -12.42 -1.39 23.62
CA VAL A 60 -11.23 -2.22 23.43
C VAL A 60 -11.66 -3.69 23.30
N ILE A 61 -11.07 -4.38 22.35
CA ILE A 61 -11.23 -5.82 22.15
C ILE A 61 -9.84 -6.42 22.15
N HIS A 62 -9.54 -7.26 23.13
CA HIS A 62 -8.32 -8.04 23.19
C HIS A 62 -8.52 -9.38 22.49
N GLN A 63 -7.57 -9.80 21.66
CA GLN A 63 -7.57 -11.09 20.99
C GLN A 63 -6.18 -11.69 20.99
N GLU A 64 -6.08 -12.98 20.70
CA GLU A 64 -4.78 -13.60 20.40
C GLU A 64 -4.25 -13.02 19.07
N ASN A 65 -2.91 -12.93 18.93
CA ASN A 65 -2.30 -12.36 17.74
C ASN A 65 -2.68 -13.15 16.47
N GLN A 66 -3.36 -12.51 15.56
CA GLN A 66 -3.83 -13.05 14.28
C GLN A 66 -3.47 -12.18 13.08
N TRP A 67 -2.62 -11.19 13.27
CA TRP A 67 -2.21 -10.23 12.26
C TRP A 67 -3.23 -9.09 11.99
N ILE A 68 -2.70 -8.00 11.41
CA ILE A 68 -3.44 -6.76 11.20
C ILE A 68 -4.77 -6.94 10.43
N TYR A 69 -4.81 -7.82 9.43
CA TYR A 69 -6.02 -8.02 8.62
C TYR A 69 -7.12 -8.77 9.35
N ALA A 70 -6.78 -9.66 10.26
CA ALA A 70 -7.75 -10.27 11.17
C ALA A 70 -8.34 -9.21 12.10
N SER A 71 -7.51 -8.30 12.59
CA SER A 71 -7.94 -7.17 13.42
C SER A 71 -8.84 -6.20 12.65
N PHE A 72 -8.55 -5.91 11.37
CA PHE A 72 -9.48 -5.15 10.52
C PHE A 72 -10.83 -5.84 10.39
N ASN A 73 -10.83 -7.14 10.06
CA ASN A 73 -12.07 -7.91 9.93
C ASN A 73 -12.89 -7.90 11.24
N ARG A 74 -12.22 -8.08 12.37
CA ARG A 74 -12.87 -8.03 13.67
C ARG A 74 -13.49 -6.65 13.95
N GLY A 75 -12.75 -5.58 13.68
CA GLY A 75 -13.25 -4.21 13.85
C GLY A 75 -14.42 -3.90 12.92
N ILE A 76 -14.40 -4.36 11.67
CA ILE A 76 -15.49 -4.20 10.70
C ILE A 76 -16.76 -4.91 11.18
N GLU A 77 -16.66 -6.11 11.72
CA GLU A 77 -17.79 -6.85 12.29
C GLU A 77 -18.44 -6.10 13.47
N GLU A 78 -17.62 -5.52 14.33
CA GLU A 78 -18.05 -4.82 15.54
C GLU A 78 -18.56 -3.38 15.28
N ALA A 79 -18.29 -2.82 14.11
CA ALA A 79 -18.65 -1.45 13.74
C ALA A 79 -20.17 -1.26 13.70
N LYS A 80 -20.67 -0.17 14.28
CA LYS A 80 -22.09 0.22 14.32
C LYS A 80 -22.40 1.46 13.48
N GLY A 81 -21.34 2.18 13.05
CA GLY A 81 -21.47 3.41 12.27
C GLY A 81 -22.01 3.17 10.86
N GLU A 82 -22.58 4.20 10.28
CA GLU A 82 -23.00 4.21 8.87
C GLU A 82 -21.78 4.13 7.94
N TYR A 83 -20.65 4.68 8.40
CA TYR A 83 -19.37 4.61 7.71
C TYR A 83 -18.28 4.05 8.62
N ILE A 84 -17.29 3.43 7.99
CA ILE A 84 -16.10 2.87 8.63
C ILE A 84 -14.87 3.62 8.14
N TYR A 85 -14.00 3.96 9.07
CA TYR A 85 -12.67 4.54 8.85
C TYR A 85 -11.60 3.68 9.52
N ILE A 86 -10.48 3.42 8.83
CA ILE A 86 -9.36 2.68 9.40
C ILE A 86 -8.22 3.65 9.68
N LEU A 87 -7.75 3.65 10.94
CA LEU A 87 -6.58 4.40 11.39
C LEU A 87 -5.59 3.47 12.06
N ASN A 88 -4.37 3.38 11.53
CA ASN A 88 -3.31 2.61 12.19
C ASN A 88 -2.86 3.27 13.50
N SER A 89 -2.40 2.47 14.43
CA SER A 89 -2.02 2.92 15.78
C SER A 89 -0.70 3.72 15.84
N ASP A 90 0.04 3.82 14.75
CA ASP A 90 1.27 4.60 14.59
C ASP A 90 1.11 5.87 13.74
N ASP A 91 -0.11 6.10 13.23
CA ASP A 91 -0.46 7.22 12.38
C ASP A 91 -1.40 8.20 13.10
N ARG A 92 -1.76 9.30 12.46
CA ARG A 92 -2.64 10.32 13.06
C ARG A 92 -3.70 10.82 12.09
N LEU A 93 -4.87 11.09 12.65
CA LEU A 93 -5.92 11.81 11.94
C LEU A 93 -5.65 13.33 12.05
N ARG A 94 -5.63 14.04 10.93
CA ARG A 94 -5.39 15.48 10.92
C ARG A 94 -6.56 16.23 11.56
N LYS A 95 -6.26 17.35 12.22
CA LYS A 95 -7.27 18.17 12.90
C LYS A 95 -8.36 18.64 11.92
N GLY A 96 -9.62 18.48 12.31
CA GLY A 96 -10.79 18.84 11.50
C GLY A 96 -11.14 17.88 10.39
N SER A 97 -10.35 16.82 10.17
CA SER A 97 -10.55 15.86 9.09
C SER A 97 -11.81 15.02 9.26
N LEU A 98 -12.11 14.58 10.49
CA LEU A 98 -13.30 13.76 10.74
C LEU A 98 -14.58 14.53 10.43
N LYS A 99 -14.67 15.78 10.86
CA LYS A 99 -15.80 16.65 10.54
C LYS A 99 -15.93 16.88 9.04
N LYS A 100 -14.83 17.15 8.36
CA LYS A 100 -14.83 17.39 6.90
C LYS A 100 -15.32 16.15 6.14
N MET A 101 -14.83 14.97 6.48
CA MET A 101 -15.28 13.70 5.87
C MET A 101 -16.76 13.45 6.17
N ALA A 102 -17.20 13.70 7.39
CA ALA A 102 -18.60 13.54 7.80
C ALA A 102 -19.53 14.48 7.04
N ASP A 103 -19.22 15.79 6.99
CA ASP A 103 -20.01 16.81 6.29
C ASP A 103 -20.14 16.42 4.79
N SER A 104 -19.05 15.96 4.19
CA SER A 104 -19.03 15.53 2.79
C SER A 104 -19.85 14.24 2.59
N ALA A 105 -19.73 13.27 3.49
CA ALA A 105 -20.50 12.04 3.43
C ALA A 105 -22.01 12.28 3.65
N GLU A 106 -22.38 13.20 4.54
CA GLU A 106 -23.78 13.59 4.73
C GLU A 106 -24.37 14.29 3.50
N LYS A 107 -23.59 15.14 2.85
CA LYS A 107 -24.01 15.90 1.67
C LYS A 107 -24.23 15.03 0.44
N TYR A 108 -23.26 14.16 0.14
CA TYR A 108 -23.23 13.40 -1.10
C TYR A 108 -23.67 11.93 -0.96
N ARG A 109 -23.66 11.40 0.24
CA ARG A 109 -23.94 10.00 0.59
C ARG A 109 -23.20 8.98 -0.30
N PRO A 110 -21.90 9.17 -0.55
CA PRO A 110 -21.13 8.29 -1.42
C PRO A 110 -20.91 6.93 -0.76
N ASP A 111 -20.63 5.93 -1.57
CA ASP A 111 -20.20 4.62 -1.08
C ASP A 111 -18.81 4.64 -0.49
N VAL A 112 -17.96 5.53 -1.01
CA VAL A 112 -16.61 5.77 -0.49
C VAL A 112 -16.22 7.24 -0.61
N VAL A 113 -15.55 7.75 0.43
CA VAL A 113 -14.81 9.02 0.38
C VAL A 113 -13.34 8.67 0.36
N TRP A 114 -12.71 8.79 -0.80
CA TRP A 114 -11.26 8.68 -0.92
C TRP A 114 -10.60 9.98 -0.53
N THR A 115 -9.51 9.87 0.21
CA THR A 115 -8.77 11.03 0.68
C THR A 115 -7.29 10.90 0.39
N THR A 116 -6.53 11.92 0.74
CA THR A 116 -5.09 11.93 0.56
C THR A 116 -4.36 11.77 1.89
N VAL A 117 -3.13 11.29 1.79
CA VAL A 117 -2.23 11.03 2.90
C VAL A 117 -1.07 12.00 2.84
N LEU A 118 -0.68 12.57 3.98
CA LEU A 118 0.56 13.30 4.12
C LEU A 118 1.60 12.40 4.77
N THR A 119 2.69 12.11 4.07
CA THR A 119 3.74 11.22 4.57
C THR A 119 4.81 12.02 5.30
N HIS A 120 5.14 11.58 6.49
CA HIS A 120 6.21 12.11 7.34
C HIS A 120 7.29 11.05 7.51
N VAL A 121 8.53 11.38 7.17
CA VAL A 121 9.70 10.55 7.49
C VAL A 121 10.35 11.10 8.73
N CYS A 122 10.45 10.28 9.76
CA CYS A 122 10.99 10.67 11.06
C CYS A 122 12.35 10.03 11.29
N ASP A 123 13.22 10.74 12.02
CA ASP A 123 14.49 10.21 12.51
C ASP A 123 14.28 9.30 13.75
N GLU A 124 15.38 8.85 14.33
CA GLU A 124 15.38 8.02 15.55
C GLU A 124 14.80 8.74 16.79
N LYS A 125 14.77 10.08 16.78
CA LYS A 125 14.21 10.92 17.85
C LYS A 125 12.77 11.31 17.60
N GLN A 126 12.17 10.81 16.50
CA GLN A 126 10.82 11.16 16.06
C GLN A 126 10.69 12.58 15.47
N ASP A 127 11.80 13.27 15.21
CA ASP A 127 11.78 14.54 14.51
C ASP A 127 11.46 14.31 13.02
N ILE A 128 10.55 15.12 12.47
CA ILE A 128 10.15 15.01 11.07
C ILE A 128 11.26 15.55 10.19
N LEU A 129 11.93 14.68 9.44
CA LEU A 129 12.97 15.03 8.48
C LEU A 129 12.39 15.48 7.13
N ILE A 130 11.33 14.80 6.69
CA ILE A 130 10.70 15.02 5.39
C ILE A 130 9.18 14.95 5.58
N CYS A 131 8.48 15.93 5.01
CA CYS A 131 7.03 15.94 4.94
C CYS A 131 6.61 16.06 3.47
N ASN A 132 6.01 15.00 2.91
CA ASN A 132 5.59 14.93 1.52
C ASN A 132 4.08 14.82 1.41
N LYS A 133 3.48 15.62 0.54
CA LYS A 133 2.07 15.44 0.17
C LYS A 133 1.89 14.12 -0.60
N GLY A 134 0.80 13.44 -0.28
CA GLY A 134 0.46 12.19 -0.94
C GLY A 134 0.14 12.34 -2.42
N ARG A 135 0.16 11.21 -3.15
CA ARG A 135 0.00 11.16 -4.61
C ARG A 135 -1.32 11.66 -5.18
N ALA A 136 -2.39 11.65 -4.40
CA ALA A 136 -3.69 12.09 -4.90
C ALA A 136 -3.67 13.56 -5.35
N ASP A 137 -2.77 14.38 -4.81
CA ASP A 137 -2.55 15.75 -5.25
C ASP A 137 -2.17 15.89 -6.73
N ARG A 138 -1.62 14.83 -7.36
CA ARG A 138 -1.19 14.88 -8.78
C ARG A 138 -2.34 14.66 -9.74
N HIS A 139 -3.34 13.89 -9.34
CA HIS A 139 -4.46 13.49 -10.21
C HIS A 139 -5.76 14.20 -9.86
N VAL A 140 -5.88 14.70 -8.63
CA VAL A 140 -7.07 15.38 -8.13
C VAL A 140 -6.76 16.87 -7.95
N LYS A 141 -7.15 17.68 -8.92
CA LYS A 141 -6.96 19.12 -8.85
C LYS A 141 -7.95 19.81 -7.91
N GLU A 142 -9.11 19.18 -7.71
CA GLU A 142 -10.22 19.68 -6.91
C GLU A 142 -11.02 18.53 -6.32
N GLU A 143 -11.89 18.83 -5.35
CA GLU A 143 -12.88 17.88 -4.84
C GLU A 143 -13.75 17.38 -6.00
N SER A 144 -13.90 16.05 -6.13
CA SER A 144 -14.61 15.45 -7.26
C SER A 144 -15.62 14.41 -6.77
N TYR A 145 -16.87 14.57 -7.18
CA TYR A 145 -17.93 13.61 -6.88
C TYR A 145 -18.33 12.82 -8.13
N TYR A 146 -18.38 11.52 -8.00
CA TYR A 146 -18.80 10.54 -9.00
C TYR A 146 -20.10 9.92 -8.54
N PRO A 147 -21.25 10.38 -9.11
CA PRO A 147 -22.56 10.08 -8.54
C PRO A 147 -23.11 8.69 -8.85
N ASP A 148 -22.54 8.00 -9.82
CA ASP A 148 -23.05 6.74 -10.31
C ASP A 148 -21.95 5.75 -10.69
N GLU A 149 -22.32 4.48 -10.79
CA GLU A 149 -21.46 3.35 -11.11
C GLU A 149 -20.69 3.52 -12.42
N ARG A 150 -21.29 4.13 -13.43
CA ARG A 150 -20.66 4.33 -14.74
C ARG A 150 -19.48 5.29 -14.61
N GLU A 151 -19.69 6.41 -13.93
CA GLU A 151 -18.64 7.41 -13.72
C GLU A 151 -17.53 6.85 -12.82
N VAL A 152 -17.86 6.13 -11.76
CA VAL A 152 -16.88 5.46 -10.88
C VAL A 152 -16.04 4.47 -11.67
N ARG A 153 -16.66 3.56 -12.44
CA ARG A 153 -15.95 2.54 -13.23
C ARG A 153 -15.07 3.15 -14.30
N ARG A 154 -15.56 4.17 -14.99
CA ARG A 154 -14.82 4.89 -16.03
C ARG A 154 -13.53 5.50 -15.49
N HIS A 155 -13.55 6.02 -14.26
CA HIS A 155 -12.40 6.67 -13.63
C HIS A 155 -11.55 5.75 -12.78
N TRP A 156 -11.99 4.52 -12.49
CA TRP A 156 -11.28 3.55 -11.63
C TRP A 156 -9.81 3.33 -12.02
N PRO A 157 -9.45 3.20 -13.31
CA PRO A 157 -8.06 3.07 -13.70
C PRO A 157 -7.16 4.22 -13.22
N TYR A 158 -7.70 5.44 -13.14
CA TYR A 158 -6.96 6.62 -12.68
C TYR A 158 -6.79 6.67 -11.16
N PHE A 159 -7.64 5.97 -10.41
CA PHE A 159 -7.56 5.88 -8.94
C PHE A 159 -6.51 4.85 -8.49
N TYR A 160 -6.15 3.93 -9.38
CA TYR A 160 -5.16 2.90 -9.10
C TYR A 160 -3.78 3.50 -8.79
N GLY A 161 -3.13 2.96 -7.75
CA GLY A 161 -1.79 3.38 -7.33
C GLY A 161 -1.71 4.67 -6.51
N SER A 162 -2.84 5.39 -6.34
CA SER A 162 -2.92 6.56 -5.46
C SER A 162 -3.95 6.40 -4.36
N LEU A 163 -5.22 6.19 -4.72
CA LEU A 163 -6.33 6.11 -3.79
C LEU A 163 -6.66 4.67 -3.36
N LEU A 164 -6.30 3.69 -4.20
CA LEU A 164 -6.61 2.27 -3.98
C LEU A 164 -5.43 1.45 -3.44
N ALA A 165 -4.31 2.09 -3.13
CA ALA A 165 -3.13 1.39 -2.64
C ALA A 165 -3.21 1.01 -1.16
N HIS A 166 -4.13 1.60 -0.41
CA HIS A 166 -4.32 1.39 1.03
C HIS A 166 -5.78 1.60 1.39
N ASN A 167 -6.21 1.04 2.50
CA ASN A 167 -7.58 1.19 3.00
C ASN A 167 -7.68 2.23 4.12
N GLN A 168 -6.56 2.57 4.73
CA GLN A 168 -6.45 3.68 5.67
C GLN A 168 -6.73 5.01 4.97
N ALA A 169 -7.05 6.01 5.74
CA ALA A 169 -7.36 7.36 5.27
C ALA A 169 -8.65 7.50 4.47
N ASN A 170 -9.37 6.43 4.20
CA ASN A 170 -10.60 6.45 3.42
C ASN A 170 -11.82 6.16 4.30
N LEU A 171 -12.95 6.77 3.96
CA LEU A 171 -14.22 6.55 4.65
C LEU A 171 -15.13 5.69 3.75
N TYR A 172 -15.47 4.50 4.20
CA TYR A 172 -16.26 3.53 3.44
C TYR A 172 -17.65 3.35 4.05
N ARG A 173 -18.68 3.21 3.23
CA ARG A 173 -19.99 2.80 3.69
C ARG A 173 -19.91 1.42 4.35
N SER A 174 -20.42 1.31 5.58
CA SER A 174 -20.29 0.10 6.40
C SER A 174 -20.88 -1.14 5.74
N GLU A 175 -21.99 -1.00 5.04
CA GLU A 175 -22.63 -2.14 4.35
C GLU A 175 -21.76 -2.75 3.25
N ILE A 176 -20.87 -1.95 2.60
CA ILE A 176 -19.92 -2.45 1.61
C ILE A 176 -18.80 -3.17 2.32
N MET A 177 -18.16 -2.53 3.32
CA MET A 177 -17.06 -3.16 4.07
C MET A 177 -17.46 -4.51 4.67
N LYS A 178 -18.69 -4.61 5.21
CA LYS A 178 -19.20 -5.82 5.87
C LYS A 178 -19.51 -6.99 4.94
N LYS A 179 -19.67 -6.74 3.65
CA LYS A 179 -19.86 -7.82 2.64
C LYS A 179 -18.55 -8.52 2.29
N HIS A 180 -17.42 -7.90 2.56
CA HIS A 180 -16.10 -8.38 2.15
C HIS A 180 -15.19 -8.60 3.36
N ARG A 181 -14.15 -9.40 3.16
CA ARG A 181 -13.13 -9.65 4.20
C ARG A 181 -11.74 -9.44 3.65
N PHE A 182 -10.89 -8.85 4.46
CA PHE A 182 -9.46 -8.90 4.22
C PHE A 182 -8.96 -10.33 4.34
N ARG A 183 -8.13 -10.74 3.42
CA ARG A 183 -7.34 -11.96 3.59
C ARG A 183 -6.30 -11.74 4.68
N ASN A 184 -6.06 -12.75 5.49
CA ASN A 184 -5.08 -12.70 6.58
C ASN A 184 -3.86 -13.60 6.35
N ASP A 185 -3.74 -14.14 5.14
CA ASP A 185 -2.68 -15.05 4.71
C ASP A 185 -1.64 -14.39 3.78
N VAL A 186 -1.85 -13.14 3.38
CA VAL A 186 -0.95 -12.39 2.50
C VAL A 186 -0.80 -10.94 2.94
N TYR A 187 0.38 -10.36 2.77
CA TYR A 187 0.62 -8.96 3.12
C TYR A 187 -0.01 -7.94 2.14
N GLY A 188 -0.32 -8.36 0.92
CA GLY A 188 -0.98 -7.51 -0.11
C GLY A 188 -2.50 -7.49 -0.03
N ALA A 189 -3.08 -7.85 1.10
CA ALA A 189 -4.53 -7.97 1.28
C ALA A 189 -5.27 -6.64 1.11
N ASP A 190 -4.65 -5.49 1.33
CA ASP A 190 -5.23 -4.16 1.05
C ASP A 190 -5.68 -4.04 -0.41
N THR A 191 -4.79 -4.37 -1.33
CA THR A 191 -5.07 -4.31 -2.77
C THR A 191 -6.15 -5.32 -3.17
N LEU A 192 -6.07 -6.55 -2.65
CA LEU A 192 -7.07 -7.59 -2.92
C LEU A 192 -8.45 -7.20 -2.38
N PHE A 193 -8.50 -6.59 -1.20
CA PHE A 193 -9.74 -6.08 -0.63
C PHE A 193 -10.34 -4.96 -1.48
N ASN A 194 -9.53 -3.99 -1.91
CA ASN A 194 -9.99 -2.90 -2.78
C ASN A 194 -10.55 -3.41 -4.12
N ILE A 195 -9.96 -4.47 -4.69
CA ILE A 195 -10.53 -5.14 -5.87
C ILE A 195 -11.86 -5.80 -5.53
N SER A 196 -11.97 -6.45 -4.37
CA SER A 196 -13.17 -7.18 -3.99
C SER A 196 -14.37 -6.26 -3.79
N ILE A 197 -14.18 -5.07 -3.21
CA ILE A 197 -15.26 -4.08 -2.99
C ILE A 197 -15.61 -3.28 -4.25
N ALA A 198 -14.74 -3.29 -5.27
CA ALA A 198 -14.85 -2.42 -6.44
C ALA A 198 -16.22 -2.51 -7.16
N SER A 199 -16.80 -3.71 -7.22
CA SER A 199 -18.11 -3.92 -7.86
C SER A 199 -19.29 -3.39 -7.04
N ASP A 200 -19.11 -3.21 -5.72
CA ASP A 200 -20.14 -2.66 -4.84
C ASP A 200 -20.08 -1.13 -4.72
N VAL A 201 -18.94 -0.52 -5.08
CA VAL A 201 -18.80 0.94 -5.07
C VAL A 201 -19.45 1.55 -6.29
N LYS A 202 -20.62 2.16 -6.10
CA LYS A 202 -21.42 2.78 -7.16
C LYS A 202 -21.29 4.30 -7.20
N SER A 203 -20.89 4.91 -6.09
CA SER A 203 -20.65 6.34 -5.99
C SER A 203 -19.42 6.63 -5.17
N ALA A 204 -18.66 7.65 -5.54
CA ALA A 204 -17.42 8.00 -4.87
C ALA A 204 -17.22 9.51 -4.79
N LEU A 205 -16.63 9.95 -3.68
CA LEU A 205 -16.16 11.31 -3.49
C LEU A 205 -14.65 11.29 -3.27
N ILE A 206 -13.94 12.20 -3.88
CA ILE A 206 -12.50 12.40 -3.66
C ILE A 206 -12.30 13.74 -2.99
N LEU A 207 -11.70 13.74 -1.79
CA LEU A 207 -11.26 14.94 -1.10
C LEU A 207 -9.81 15.23 -1.44
N LYS A 208 -9.54 16.45 -1.88
CA LYS A 208 -8.19 16.87 -2.28
C LYS A 208 -7.25 17.06 -1.08
N GLU A 209 -7.77 17.52 0.04
CA GLU A 209 -6.94 17.83 1.20
C GLU A 209 -6.57 16.56 1.95
N PRO A 210 -5.31 16.45 2.42
CA PRO A 210 -4.89 15.32 3.22
C PRO A 210 -5.63 15.32 4.57
N VAL A 211 -6.17 14.15 4.94
CA VAL A 211 -6.86 13.92 6.20
C VAL A 211 -6.05 13.05 7.16
N TYR A 212 -5.00 12.44 6.67
CA TYR A 212 -4.22 11.41 7.36
C TYR A 212 -2.74 11.75 7.34
N ASP A 213 -2.09 11.72 8.49
CA ASP A 213 -0.65 11.82 8.64
C ASP A 213 -0.07 10.42 8.80
N TYR A 214 0.64 9.94 7.76
CA TYR A 214 1.33 8.66 7.73
C TYR A 214 2.78 8.83 8.14
N PHE A 215 3.22 8.09 9.16
CA PHE A 215 4.56 8.21 9.72
C PHE A 215 5.44 7.03 9.35
N ILE A 216 6.63 7.31 8.84
CA ILE A 216 7.69 6.33 8.56
C ILE A 216 8.80 6.56 9.57
N TYR A 217 8.95 5.67 10.53
CA TYR A 217 9.98 5.72 11.56
C TYR A 217 11.20 4.91 11.12
N GLN A 218 12.41 5.47 11.22
CA GLN A 218 13.64 4.82 10.72
C GLN A 218 14.01 3.52 11.42
N LYS A 219 13.62 3.33 12.68
CA LYS A 219 13.95 2.16 13.51
C LYS A 219 12.75 1.34 13.99
N SER A 220 11.57 1.52 13.42
CA SER A 220 10.44 0.81 13.98
C SER A 220 10.37 -0.63 13.45
N SER A 221 10.20 -1.56 14.39
CA SER A 221 9.70 -2.92 14.12
C SER A 221 8.31 -2.93 13.47
N MET A 222 7.68 -1.78 13.34
CA MET A 222 6.33 -1.56 12.86
C MET A 222 6.18 -1.78 11.35
N ASN A 223 7.25 -1.59 10.56
CA ASN A 223 7.27 -1.98 9.15
C ASN A 223 7.63 -3.46 8.96
N ALA A 224 7.02 -4.32 9.75
CA ALA A 224 7.40 -5.73 9.87
C ALA A 224 7.26 -6.54 8.56
N SER A 225 6.50 -6.07 7.59
CA SER A 225 6.32 -6.73 6.28
C SER A 225 7.29 -6.25 5.20
N VAL A 226 7.87 -5.06 5.35
CA VAL A 226 8.75 -4.47 4.32
C VAL A 226 10.16 -5.06 4.40
N GLY A 227 10.69 -5.52 3.25
CA GLY A 227 12.05 -6.07 3.17
C GLY A 227 12.21 -7.49 3.69
N LYS A 228 11.09 -8.24 3.80
CA LYS A 228 11.08 -9.68 4.09
C LYS A 228 10.78 -10.48 2.83
N TYR A 229 11.25 -11.71 2.80
CA TYR A 229 10.88 -12.69 1.79
C TYR A 229 9.57 -13.38 2.18
N TYR A 230 8.69 -13.54 1.19
CA TYR A 230 7.45 -14.30 1.29
C TYR A 230 7.33 -15.25 0.10
N SER A 231 7.24 -16.56 0.36
CA SER A 231 7.17 -17.59 -0.70
C SER A 231 5.95 -17.46 -1.60
N TYR A 232 4.89 -16.82 -1.14
CA TYR A 232 3.63 -16.62 -1.87
C TYR A 232 3.60 -15.31 -2.70
N GLU A 233 4.63 -14.48 -2.62
CA GLU A 233 4.63 -13.11 -3.17
C GLU A 233 4.36 -13.09 -4.69
N HIS A 234 5.04 -13.97 -5.43
CA HIS A 234 4.85 -14.10 -6.87
C HIS A 234 3.40 -14.44 -7.25
N ASP A 235 2.83 -15.45 -6.57
CA ASP A 235 1.46 -15.90 -6.83
C ASP A 235 0.43 -14.84 -6.44
N MET A 236 0.66 -14.13 -5.34
CA MET A 236 -0.15 -13.00 -4.89
C MET A 236 -0.16 -11.87 -5.94
N PHE A 237 0.98 -11.49 -6.48
CA PHE A 237 1.04 -10.46 -7.53
C PHE A 237 0.35 -10.89 -8.81
N ASN A 238 0.50 -12.17 -9.21
CA ASN A 238 -0.22 -12.72 -10.36
C ASN A 238 -1.73 -12.72 -10.14
N GLU A 239 -2.19 -13.04 -8.94
CA GLU A 239 -3.60 -12.97 -8.57
C GLU A 239 -4.12 -11.53 -8.68
N ILE A 240 -3.43 -10.55 -8.10
CA ILE A 240 -3.80 -9.14 -8.16
C ILE A 240 -3.91 -8.66 -9.61
N TYR A 241 -2.90 -8.96 -10.43
CA TYR A 241 -2.88 -8.63 -11.85
C TYR A 241 -4.08 -9.21 -12.59
N GLY A 242 -4.30 -10.51 -12.43
CA GLY A 242 -5.41 -11.22 -13.09
C GLY A 242 -6.78 -10.67 -12.68
N ARG A 243 -6.97 -10.38 -11.40
CA ARG A 243 -8.22 -9.80 -10.89
C ARG A 243 -8.46 -8.39 -11.44
N TYR A 244 -7.45 -7.51 -11.49
CA TYR A 244 -7.59 -6.18 -12.11
C TYR A 244 -7.93 -6.29 -13.59
N LYS A 245 -7.20 -7.12 -14.34
CA LYS A 245 -7.46 -7.33 -15.76
C LYS A 245 -8.88 -7.81 -16.01
N SER A 246 -9.32 -8.84 -15.29
CA SER A 246 -10.67 -9.39 -15.41
C SER A 246 -11.74 -8.37 -15.01
N MET A 247 -11.51 -7.58 -13.98
CA MET A 247 -12.42 -6.52 -13.54
C MET A 247 -12.60 -5.45 -14.62
N PHE A 248 -11.52 -4.92 -15.18
CA PHE A 248 -11.61 -3.90 -16.24
C PHE A 248 -12.28 -4.44 -17.50
N GLN A 249 -11.97 -5.67 -17.89
CA GLN A 249 -12.62 -6.35 -19.03
C GLN A 249 -14.11 -6.56 -18.76
N GLY A 250 -14.47 -7.05 -17.57
CA GLY A 250 -15.86 -7.27 -17.18
C GLY A 250 -16.70 -5.99 -17.12
N TRP A 251 -16.06 -4.85 -16.87
CA TRP A 251 -16.71 -3.53 -16.92
C TRP A 251 -16.75 -2.92 -18.31
N GLY A 252 -16.17 -3.56 -19.32
CA GLY A 252 -16.10 -3.04 -20.68
C GLY A 252 -15.23 -1.78 -20.81
N ILE A 253 -14.25 -1.59 -19.92
CA ILE A 253 -13.31 -0.48 -20.00
C ILE A 253 -12.37 -0.74 -21.18
N PRO A 254 -12.16 0.24 -22.08
CA PRO A 254 -11.25 0.08 -23.19
C PRO A 254 -9.82 -0.23 -22.71
N GLU A 255 -9.15 -1.16 -23.37
CA GLU A 255 -7.80 -1.63 -22.98
C GLU A 255 -6.79 -0.49 -22.88
N GLU A 256 -6.84 0.46 -23.80
CA GLU A 256 -6.01 1.66 -23.82
C GLU A 256 -6.04 2.44 -22.49
N SER A 257 -7.18 2.40 -21.79
CA SER A 257 -7.37 3.13 -20.53
C SER A 257 -6.65 2.49 -19.34
N TYR A 258 -6.39 1.18 -19.38
CA TYR A 258 -5.78 0.47 -18.25
C TYR A 258 -4.49 -0.29 -18.57
N LYS A 259 -4.15 -0.47 -19.84
CA LYS A 259 -2.96 -1.20 -20.30
C LYS A 259 -1.69 -0.69 -19.62
N LYS A 260 -1.43 0.61 -19.69
CA LYS A 260 -0.25 1.24 -19.06
C LYS A 260 -0.19 0.98 -17.55
N ILE A 261 -1.34 0.94 -16.88
CA ILE A 261 -1.45 0.67 -15.44
C ILE A 261 -1.02 -0.76 -15.14
N LEU A 262 -1.50 -1.73 -15.92
CA LEU A 262 -1.17 -3.14 -15.75
C LEU A 262 0.30 -3.41 -16.06
N VAL A 263 0.87 -2.77 -17.08
CA VAL A 263 2.30 -2.83 -17.38
C VAL A 263 3.11 -2.30 -16.20
N ASN A 264 2.82 -1.10 -15.72
CA ASN A 264 3.51 -0.53 -14.55
C ASN A 264 3.37 -1.40 -13.30
N PHE A 265 2.22 -2.06 -13.12
CA PHE A 265 2.03 -3.02 -12.03
C PHE A 265 3.01 -4.19 -12.15
N ARG A 266 3.16 -4.77 -13.35
CA ARG A 266 4.11 -5.86 -13.60
C ARG A 266 5.56 -5.46 -13.37
N LEU A 267 5.96 -4.27 -13.84
CA LEU A 267 7.31 -3.77 -13.61
C LEU A 267 7.60 -3.58 -12.11
N ARG A 268 6.62 -3.08 -11.35
CA ARG A 268 6.73 -3.00 -9.88
C ARG A 268 6.82 -4.38 -9.23
N GLN A 269 6.04 -5.35 -9.70
CA GLN A 269 6.11 -6.73 -9.22
C GLN A 269 7.54 -7.27 -9.33
N VAL A 270 8.16 -7.18 -10.51
CA VAL A 270 9.54 -7.62 -10.73
C VAL A 270 10.50 -7.00 -9.72
N THR A 271 10.42 -5.68 -9.53
CA THR A 271 11.27 -4.95 -8.58
C THR A 271 11.05 -5.43 -7.14
N MET A 272 9.81 -5.68 -6.75
CA MET A 272 9.49 -6.14 -5.40
C MET A 272 9.93 -7.58 -5.17
N GLU A 273 9.78 -8.46 -6.14
CA GLU A 273 10.23 -9.86 -6.05
C GLU A 273 11.76 -9.94 -5.95
N ILE A 274 12.52 -9.19 -6.77
CA ILE A 274 13.99 -9.14 -6.66
C ILE A 274 14.41 -8.65 -5.27
N ARG A 275 13.75 -7.63 -4.76
CA ARG A 275 14.00 -7.11 -3.41
C ARG A 275 13.69 -8.13 -2.33
N SER A 276 12.57 -8.85 -2.45
CA SER A 276 12.16 -9.90 -1.54
C SER A 276 13.19 -11.05 -1.50
N LEU A 277 13.67 -11.47 -2.66
CA LEU A 277 14.72 -12.50 -2.77
C LEU A 277 16.05 -12.07 -2.12
N SER A 278 16.33 -10.77 -2.06
CA SER A 278 17.53 -10.22 -1.40
C SER A 278 17.38 -10.07 0.12
N ALA A 279 16.21 -10.39 0.68
CA ALA A 279 15.95 -10.28 2.10
C ALA A 279 16.74 -11.33 2.91
N THR A 280 17.19 -10.93 4.12
CA THR A 280 18.00 -11.79 5.01
C THR A 280 17.27 -13.06 5.46
N ASN A 281 15.94 -13.07 5.44
CA ASN A 281 15.12 -14.22 5.77
C ASN A 281 14.76 -15.09 4.56
N CYS A 282 15.29 -14.80 3.37
CA CYS A 282 15.09 -15.65 2.20
C CYS A 282 15.89 -16.95 2.34
N PRO A 283 15.24 -18.12 2.35
CA PRO A 283 15.92 -19.40 2.58
C PRO A 283 16.60 -19.95 1.32
N MET A 284 16.42 -19.28 0.16
CA MET A 284 16.92 -19.74 -1.13
C MET A 284 18.42 -19.51 -1.23
N THR A 285 19.13 -20.46 -1.84
CA THR A 285 20.49 -20.29 -2.33
C THR A 285 20.54 -19.31 -3.51
N SER A 286 21.71 -18.75 -3.82
CA SER A 286 21.89 -17.84 -4.96
C SER A 286 21.41 -18.48 -6.27
N SER A 287 21.68 -19.75 -6.49
CA SER A 287 21.20 -20.50 -7.67
C SER A 287 19.67 -20.63 -7.73
N GLU A 288 19.02 -20.85 -6.58
CA GLU A 288 17.56 -20.93 -6.51
C GLU A 288 16.89 -19.56 -6.72
N LYS A 289 17.45 -18.49 -6.15
CA LYS A 289 17.00 -17.11 -6.40
C LYS A 289 17.07 -16.77 -7.86
N LEU A 290 18.21 -17.09 -8.51
CA LEU A 290 18.39 -16.89 -9.94
C LEU A 290 17.36 -17.67 -10.76
N LYS A 291 17.15 -18.96 -10.46
CA LYS A 291 16.12 -19.77 -11.11
C LYS A 291 14.72 -19.19 -10.94
N HIS A 292 14.41 -18.68 -9.74
CA HIS A 292 13.13 -18.02 -9.48
C HIS A 292 12.94 -16.81 -10.40
N ILE A 293 13.94 -15.90 -10.46
CA ILE A 293 13.90 -14.73 -11.33
C ILE A 293 13.72 -15.16 -12.80
N LEU A 294 14.51 -16.12 -13.25
CA LEU A 294 14.53 -16.55 -14.65
C LEU A 294 13.28 -17.30 -15.11
N CYS A 295 12.64 -18.06 -14.22
CA CYS A 295 11.51 -18.90 -14.56
C CYS A 295 10.15 -18.26 -14.28
N LYS A 296 10.05 -17.43 -13.24
CA LYS A 296 8.76 -16.89 -12.81
C LYS A 296 8.54 -15.43 -13.23
N VAL A 297 9.58 -14.62 -13.19
CA VAL A 297 9.48 -13.19 -13.47
C VAL A 297 9.25 -12.90 -14.96
N PRO A 298 9.88 -13.60 -15.94
CA PRO A 298 9.72 -13.30 -17.37
C PRO A 298 8.29 -13.41 -17.86
N ASP A 299 7.57 -14.44 -17.44
CA ASP A 299 6.18 -14.64 -17.89
C ASP A 299 5.29 -13.45 -17.50
N ALA A 300 5.56 -12.88 -16.34
CA ALA A 300 4.84 -11.70 -15.87
C ALA A 300 5.19 -10.45 -16.69
N VAL A 301 6.46 -10.27 -17.02
CA VAL A 301 6.96 -9.12 -17.81
C VAL A 301 6.59 -9.28 -19.29
N VAL A 302 6.85 -10.45 -19.87
CA VAL A 302 6.53 -10.75 -21.28
C VAL A 302 5.04 -10.59 -21.56
N SER A 303 4.18 -11.10 -20.68
CA SER A 303 2.73 -10.95 -20.87
C SER A 303 2.25 -9.48 -20.74
N ALA A 304 2.98 -8.65 -20.04
CA ALA A 304 2.70 -7.22 -19.93
C ALA A 304 3.24 -6.44 -21.15
N CYS A 305 4.45 -6.77 -21.57
CA CYS A 305 5.15 -6.07 -22.66
C CYS A 305 4.65 -6.47 -24.06
N ALA A 306 4.16 -7.69 -24.26
CA ALA A 306 3.58 -8.14 -25.53
C ALA A 306 2.34 -7.36 -25.99
N GLN A 307 1.85 -6.44 -25.16
CA GLN A 307 0.66 -5.62 -25.41
C GLN A 307 0.98 -4.14 -25.60
N SER A 308 2.26 -3.74 -25.68
CA SER A 308 2.65 -2.35 -25.56
C SER A 308 3.44 -1.82 -26.78
N ASP A 309 3.72 -0.50 -26.81
CA ASP A 309 4.46 0.18 -27.85
C ASP A 309 5.92 -0.29 -27.98
N HIS A 310 6.58 -0.09 -29.17
CA HIS A 310 7.94 -0.55 -29.49
C HIS A 310 9.03 -0.38 -28.43
N ARG A 311 8.87 0.51 -27.49
CA ARG A 311 9.81 0.73 -26.39
C ARG A 311 9.82 -0.39 -25.36
N GLU A 312 8.69 -1.05 -25.14
CA GLU A 312 8.56 -2.14 -24.16
C GLU A 312 9.09 -3.46 -24.73
N GLU A 313 9.05 -3.64 -26.06
CA GLU A 313 9.72 -4.75 -26.75
C GLU A 313 11.25 -4.71 -26.57
N GLU A 314 11.83 -3.49 -26.53
CA GLU A 314 13.27 -3.33 -26.26
C GLU A 314 13.61 -3.68 -24.80
N LEU A 315 12.77 -3.30 -23.84
CA LEU A 315 12.92 -3.68 -22.43
C LEU A 315 12.79 -5.18 -22.22
N GLU A 316 11.77 -5.80 -22.82
CA GLU A 316 11.60 -7.25 -22.83
C GLU A 316 12.85 -7.97 -23.36
N SER A 317 13.34 -7.55 -24.53
CA SER A 317 14.53 -8.11 -25.14
C SER A 317 15.76 -8.01 -24.24
N ARG A 318 15.97 -6.90 -23.55
CA ARG A 318 17.08 -6.69 -22.61
C ARG A 318 16.96 -7.54 -21.36
N ILE A 319 15.76 -7.64 -20.77
CA ILE A 319 15.50 -8.48 -19.61
C ILE A 319 15.76 -9.95 -19.96
N LEU A 320 15.18 -10.43 -21.05
CA LEU A 320 15.33 -11.81 -21.51
C LEU A 320 16.79 -12.12 -21.89
N SER A 321 17.50 -11.19 -22.53
CA SER A 321 18.91 -11.36 -22.90
C SER A 321 19.79 -11.45 -21.66
N GLY A 322 19.64 -10.53 -20.71
CA GLY A 322 20.40 -10.54 -19.44
C GLY A 322 20.12 -11.81 -18.62
N MET A 323 18.87 -12.24 -18.59
CA MET A 323 18.46 -13.47 -17.91
C MET A 323 19.04 -14.73 -18.56
N ARG A 324 19.04 -14.82 -19.89
CA ARG A 324 19.66 -15.95 -20.64
C ARG A 324 21.16 -16.00 -20.43
N GLU A 325 21.83 -14.86 -20.45
CA GLU A 325 23.28 -14.79 -20.24
C GLU A 325 23.68 -15.34 -18.86
N LEU A 326 22.88 -15.11 -17.85
CA LEU A 326 23.09 -15.62 -16.50
C LEU A 326 22.79 -17.11 -16.33
N LEU A 327 21.78 -17.63 -17.02
CA LEU A 327 21.50 -19.07 -17.05
C LEU A 327 22.69 -19.88 -17.59
N LEU A 328 23.50 -19.30 -18.47
CA LEU A 328 24.67 -19.95 -19.05
C LEU A 328 25.89 -19.95 -18.09
N ARG A 329 25.85 -19.18 -17.01
CA ARG A 329 26.90 -19.12 -15.99
C ARG A 329 26.52 -20.05 -14.83
N GLU A 330 26.87 -21.34 -14.88
CA GLU A 330 26.49 -22.35 -13.86
C GLU A 330 27.08 -22.15 -12.45
N SER A 331 28.02 -21.23 -12.28
CA SER A 331 28.64 -20.92 -10.99
C SER A 331 28.71 -19.42 -10.77
N ILE A 332 27.64 -18.83 -10.25
CA ILE A 332 27.59 -17.42 -9.93
C ILE A 332 27.86 -17.23 -8.44
N GLU A 333 28.88 -16.44 -8.11
CA GLU A 333 29.12 -15.98 -6.74
C GLU A 333 28.06 -14.92 -6.35
N GLU A 334 27.85 -14.75 -5.06
CA GLU A 334 26.85 -13.83 -4.50
C GLU A 334 27.00 -12.38 -5.05
N THR A 335 28.24 -11.97 -5.35
CA THR A 335 28.58 -10.70 -6.01
C THR A 335 28.03 -10.56 -7.42
N ASP A 336 28.00 -11.63 -8.19
CA ASP A 336 27.49 -11.62 -9.58
C ASP A 336 25.95 -11.57 -9.60
N GLU A 337 25.31 -12.19 -8.62
CA GLU A 337 23.84 -12.13 -8.43
C GLU A 337 23.39 -10.70 -8.07
N MET A 338 24.13 -10.02 -7.21
CA MET A 338 23.91 -8.60 -6.92
C MET A 338 24.11 -7.75 -8.17
N TYR A 339 25.15 -7.99 -8.94
CA TYR A 339 25.45 -7.24 -10.15
C TYR A 339 24.33 -7.39 -11.20
N PHE A 340 23.79 -8.57 -11.35
CA PHE A 340 22.67 -8.78 -12.25
C PHE A 340 21.34 -8.16 -11.79
N ALA A 341 21.02 -8.28 -10.51
CA ALA A 341 19.88 -7.57 -9.96
C ALA A 341 19.99 -6.07 -10.21
N TYR A 342 21.22 -5.53 -10.16
CA TYR A 342 21.51 -4.14 -10.50
C TYR A 342 21.35 -3.84 -11.99
N GLU A 343 21.84 -4.69 -12.91
CA GLU A 343 21.68 -4.48 -14.35
C GLU A 343 20.22 -4.57 -14.79
N LEU A 344 19.47 -5.54 -14.25
CA LEU A 344 18.03 -5.66 -14.50
C LEU A 344 17.28 -4.44 -14.00
N LEU A 345 17.58 -4.02 -12.78
CA LEU A 345 17.05 -2.85 -12.16
C LEU A 345 17.39 -1.57 -12.93
N ASP A 346 18.65 -1.45 -13.36
CA ASP A 346 19.18 -0.37 -14.19
C ASP A 346 18.44 -0.29 -15.52
N SER A 347 18.21 -1.42 -16.16
CA SER A 347 17.47 -1.51 -17.42
C SER A 347 16.00 -1.11 -17.25
N LEU A 348 15.37 -1.50 -16.15
CA LEU A 348 13.99 -1.11 -15.81
C LEU A 348 13.87 0.38 -15.50
N LEU A 349 14.89 0.97 -14.90
CA LEU A 349 14.89 2.37 -14.45
C LEU A 349 15.28 3.37 -15.55
N ARG A 350 16.19 2.98 -16.46
CA ARG A 350 16.53 3.79 -17.65
C ARG A 350 15.31 4.07 -18.51
N TYR A 351 14.35 3.21 -18.45
CA TYR A 351 13.11 3.31 -19.22
C TYR A 351 12.09 4.28 -18.65
N GLU A 352 12.12 4.50 -17.33
CA GLU A 352 11.08 5.29 -16.65
C GLU A 352 11.49 6.76 -16.38
N LYS A 353 12.78 7.16 -16.50
CA LYS A 353 13.21 8.46 -15.96
C LYS A 353 14.40 9.12 -16.63
N GLU A 354 14.43 10.46 -16.48
CA GLU A 354 15.51 11.36 -16.88
C GLU A 354 16.85 11.05 -16.19
N GLU A 355 17.95 11.37 -16.86
CA GLU A 355 19.34 11.01 -16.53
C GLU A 355 19.80 11.40 -15.12
N GLU A 356 19.20 12.40 -14.49
CA GLU A 356 19.58 12.89 -13.17
C GLU A 356 19.11 11.95 -12.04
N ASP A 357 17.95 11.37 -12.16
CA ASP A 357 17.40 10.43 -11.19
C ASP A 357 18.11 9.09 -11.25
N TYR A 358 18.56 8.70 -12.43
CA TYR A 358 19.40 7.53 -12.65
C TYR A 358 20.72 7.60 -11.85
N ARG A 359 21.42 8.72 -11.89
CA ARG A 359 22.69 8.91 -11.15
C ARG A 359 22.52 8.85 -9.62
N LYS A 360 21.36 9.24 -9.10
CA LYS A 360 21.06 9.12 -7.66
C LYS A 360 20.87 7.66 -7.26
N ILE A 361 20.17 6.89 -8.09
CA ILE A 361 19.93 5.46 -7.87
C ILE A 361 21.23 4.68 -8.00
N GLU A 362 22.04 4.93 -9.03
CA GLU A 362 23.31 4.29 -9.24
C GLU A 362 24.26 4.50 -8.03
N ARG A 363 24.33 5.72 -7.47
CA ARG A 363 25.12 5.98 -6.27
C ARG A 363 24.61 5.23 -5.05
N ALA A 364 23.30 5.12 -4.88
CA ALA A 364 22.72 4.39 -3.76
C ALA A 364 22.95 2.88 -3.87
N ILE A 365 22.94 2.33 -5.08
CA ILE A 365 23.24 0.93 -5.38
C ILE A 365 24.72 0.61 -5.12
N ARG A 366 25.63 1.47 -5.59
CA ARG A 366 27.09 1.28 -5.42
C ARG A 366 27.58 1.44 -3.97
N HIS A 367 26.76 1.94 -3.07
CA HIS A 367 27.08 2.08 -1.65
C HIS A 367 26.05 1.34 -0.77
N PRO A 368 26.07 0.00 -0.75
CA PRO A 368 25.02 -0.85 -0.13
C PRO A 368 25.01 -0.85 1.40
N SER A 369 25.75 0.05 2.05
CA SER A 369 25.81 0.13 3.52
C SER A 369 24.45 0.33 4.21
N ASN A 370 23.37 0.54 3.46
CA ASN A 370 22.01 0.62 3.99
C ASN A 370 20.95 0.12 2.98
N PRO A 371 20.53 -1.16 3.03
CA PRO A 371 19.47 -1.70 2.18
C PRO A 371 18.14 -0.96 2.30
N MET A 372 17.84 -0.36 3.46
CA MET A 372 16.66 0.48 3.66
C MET A 372 16.72 1.77 2.84
N HIS A 373 17.91 2.33 2.69
CA HIS A 373 18.11 3.56 1.90
C HIS A 373 17.82 3.33 0.41
N ILE A 374 18.28 2.19 -0.12
CA ILE A 374 17.98 1.76 -1.50
C ILE A 374 16.46 1.57 -1.67
N GLY A 375 15.82 0.84 -0.76
CA GLY A 375 14.37 0.66 -0.77
C GLY A 375 13.59 1.96 -0.68
N GLN A 376 14.09 2.93 0.04
CA GLN A 376 13.45 4.24 0.20
C GLN A 376 13.65 5.14 -1.01
N ILE A 377 14.80 5.09 -1.65
CA ILE A 377 15.06 5.76 -2.92
C ILE A 377 14.16 5.17 -4.01
N PHE A 378 14.05 3.84 -4.11
CA PHE A 378 13.11 3.19 -5.02
C PHE A 378 11.66 3.52 -4.74
N TYR A 379 11.26 3.45 -3.48
CA TYR A 379 9.92 3.81 -3.06
C TYR A 379 9.59 5.28 -3.37
N ASN A 380 10.52 6.20 -3.14
CA ASN A 380 10.34 7.62 -3.41
C ASN A 380 10.35 7.95 -4.91
N GLN A 381 11.14 7.23 -5.70
CA GLN A 381 11.21 7.44 -7.14
C GLN A 381 10.08 6.74 -7.91
N LEU A 382 9.68 5.54 -7.51
CA LEU A 382 8.43 4.92 -7.98
C LEU A 382 7.19 5.76 -7.58
N LYS A 383 7.30 6.57 -6.52
CA LYS A 383 6.29 7.55 -6.14
C LYS A 383 6.36 8.86 -6.94
N GLY A 384 7.36 9.01 -7.81
CA GLY A 384 7.50 10.21 -8.65
C GLY A 384 7.67 11.50 -7.84
N ASN A 385 8.43 11.47 -6.74
CA ASN A 385 8.86 12.63 -5.99
C ASN A 385 10.33 12.88 -6.35
N GLY A 386 10.55 13.68 -7.35
CA GLY A 386 11.75 14.47 -7.49
C GLY A 386 11.48 15.82 -6.89
#